data_c3f5f42c33df64fd7901db2dd6e73bb8
#
_entry.id   c3f5f42c33df64fd7901db2dd6e73bb8
#
_cell.length_a   1.000
_cell.length_b   1.000
_cell.length_c   1.000
_cell.angle_alpha   90.00
_cell.angle_beta   90.00
_cell.angle_gamma   90.00
#
_symmetry.space_group_name_H-M   'P 1'
#
loop_
_entity.id
_entity.type
_entity.pdbx_description
1 polymer ?
#
loop_
_entity_poly.entity_id
_entity_poly.type
_entity_poly.pdbx_seq_one_letter_code
_entity_poly.pdbx_strand_id
1 'polypeptide(L)'
;MESGIPLGVTFTFLVTSPIVNEIALGFLFISFGPKIALLYTGAGMAIGIVSGMIIEKLHLEHLVMEYVYQIHSKKAAIAEMTLKDRVYFSFDAVKDIVKKVWIYILIGIGLGAMIHGYAPQEFLVKYAGPSNPFAVFMSVVLGIPLYSNAVGTIPIVEALINKGVGVGTALAFMMSVVALSLPEMILLKQVIKPKLIAIFVGITGTSIVLVGYLFNWIL
;
A
#
# COMPACT_ATOMS: atom_id res chain seq x y z
N MET A 1 -1.65 8.28 -15.02
CA MET A 1 -1.11 9.65 -15.08
C MET A 1 -0.40 9.91 -16.40
N GLU A 2 0.69 9.23 -16.71
CA GLU A 2 1.40 9.41 -18.02
C GLU A 2 0.54 9.14 -19.25
N SER A 3 -0.45 8.25 -19.15
CA SER A 3 -1.30 7.84 -20.29
C SER A 3 -2.67 8.51 -20.30
N GLY A 4 -2.85 9.64 -19.59
CA GLY A 4 -4.17 10.28 -19.45
C GLY A 4 -5.11 9.54 -18.50
N ILE A 5 -4.61 8.58 -17.73
CA ILE A 5 -5.40 7.86 -16.72
C ILE A 5 -5.72 8.82 -15.58
N PRO A 6 -7.00 8.92 -15.17
CA PRO A 6 -7.42 9.75 -14.04
C PRO A 6 -6.65 9.42 -12.74
N LEU A 7 -6.45 10.45 -11.91
CA LEU A 7 -5.70 10.32 -10.66
C LEU A 7 -6.35 9.30 -9.72
N GLY A 8 -7.68 9.32 -9.60
CA GLY A 8 -8.41 8.40 -8.76
C GLY A 8 -8.26 6.94 -9.18
N VAL A 9 -8.26 6.64 -10.48
CA VAL A 9 -8.04 5.28 -10.99
C VAL A 9 -6.62 4.80 -10.62
N THR A 10 -5.63 5.69 -10.73
CA THR A 10 -4.26 5.38 -10.33
C THR A 10 -4.17 5.05 -8.83
N PHE A 11 -4.82 5.82 -7.97
CA PHE A 11 -4.82 5.58 -6.53
C PHE A 11 -5.67 4.36 -6.15
N THR A 12 -6.78 4.10 -6.84
CA THR A 12 -7.55 2.85 -6.68
C THR A 12 -6.63 1.65 -6.88
N PHE A 13 -5.88 1.63 -7.98
CA PHE A 13 -4.93 0.56 -8.28
C PHE A 13 -3.80 0.47 -7.25
N LEU A 14 -3.24 1.62 -6.84
CA LEU A 14 -2.15 1.70 -5.87
C LEU A 14 -2.53 1.10 -4.51
N VAL A 15 -3.77 1.30 -4.05
CA VAL A 15 -4.29 0.73 -2.80
C VAL A 15 -4.68 -0.73 -2.96
N THR A 16 -5.41 -1.05 -4.03
CA THR A 16 -5.99 -2.39 -4.20
C THR A 16 -4.94 -3.44 -4.52
N SER A 17 -3.99 -3.13 -5.39
CA SER A 17 -3.00 -4.09 -5.90
C SER A 17 -2.15 -4.75 -4.81
N PRO A 18 -1.61 -4.04 -3.80
CA PRO A 18 -0.84 -4.69 -2.74
C PRO A 18 -1.72 -5.44 -1.73
N ILE A 19 -2.97 -5.00 -1.49
CA ILE A 19 -3.89 -5.65 -0.55
C ILE A 19 -4.48 -6.92 -1.18
N VAL A 20 -4.99 -6.81 -2.42
CA VAL A 20 -5.65 -7.91 -3.13
C VAL A 20 -4.62 -8.66 -3.96
N ASN A 21 -3.94 -9.61 -3.31
CA ASN A 21 -2.93 -10.46 -3.90
C ASN A 21 -3.39 -11.92 -3.85
N GLU A 22 -3.27 -12.65 -4.96
CA GLU A 22 -3.75 -14.03 -5.09
C GLU A 22 -3.06 -14.99 -4.12
N ILE A 23 -1.77 -14.78 -3.84
CA ILE A 23 -1.02 -15.60 -2.92
C ILE A 23 -1.48 -15.33 -1.48
N ALA A 24 -1.65 -14.06 -1.12
CA ALA A 24 -2.18 -13.67 0.19
C ALA A 24 -3.60 -14.20 0.40
N LEU A 25 -4.45 -14.13 -0.63
CA LEU A 25 -5.80 -14.70 -0.59
C LEU A 25 -5.76 -16.21 -0.32
N GLY A 26 -4.88 -16.96 -1.01
CA GLY A 26 -4.70 -18.39 -0.79
C GLY A 26 -4.27 -18.72 0.65
N PHE A 27 -3.29 -17.99 1.17
CA PHE A 27 -2.84 -18.17 2.56
C PHE A 27 -3.91 -17.80 3.59
N LEU A 28 -4.61 -16.67 3.41
CA LEU A 28 -5.72 -16.29 4.29
C LEU A 28 -6.85 -17.33 4.26
N PHE A 29 -7.11 -17.91 3.08
CA PHE A 29 -8.10 -18.98 2.95
C PHE A 29 -7.71 -20.23 3.74
N ILE A 30 -6.45 -20.62 3.68
CA ILE A 30 -5.91 -21.80 4.38
C ILE A 30 -5.86 -21.54 5.89
N SER A 31 -5.35 -20.37 6.33
CA SER A 31 -5.12 -20.05 7.74
C SER A 31 -6.41 -19.68 8.49
N PHE A 32 -7.31 -18.94 7.85
CA PHE A 32 -8.48 -18.34 8.52
C PHE A 32 -9.83 -18.72 7.88
N GLY A 33 -9.80 -19.48 6.81
CA GLY A 33 -11.00 -19.94 6.11
C GLY A 33 -11.56 -18.94 5.08
N PRO A 34 -12.55 -19.39 4.29
CA PRO A 34 -13.09 -18.63 3.16
C PRO A 34 -13.76 -17.31 3.57
N LYS A 35 -14.43 -17.27 4.71
CA LYS A 35 -15.14 -16.08 5.18
C LYS A 35 -14.19 -14.91 5.36
N ILE A 36 -13.08 -15.10 6.05
CA ILE A 36 -12.10 -14.04 6.33
C ILE A 36 -11.36 -13.65 5.04
N ALA A 37 -10.95 -14.62 4.22
CA ALA A 37 -10.28 -14.36 2.95
C ALA A 37 -11.13 -13.50 2.00
N LEU A 38 -12.42 -13.83 1.83
CA LEU A 38 -13.34 -13.08 0.97
C LEU A 38 -13.66 -11.68 1.55
N LEU A 39 -13.87 -11.57 2.86
CA LEU A 39 -14.09 -10.28 3.52
C LEU A 39 -12.87 -9.37 3.36
N TYR A 40 -11.67 -9.89 3.58
CA TYR A 40 -10.41 -9.14 3.40
C TYR A 40 -10.26 -8.60 1.97
N THR A 41 -10.47 -9.47 0.98
CA THR A 41 -10.37 -9.12 -0.44
C THR A 41 -11.43 -8.09 -0.83
N GLY A 42 -12.68 -8.33 -0.45
CA GLY A 42 -13.79 -7.40 -0.73
C GLY A 42 -13.59 -6.03 -0.09
N ALA A 43 -13.11 -6.02 1.15
CA ALA A 43 -12.77 -4.77 1.84
C ALA A 43 -11.58 -4.05 1.20
N GLY A 44 -10.53 -4.77 0.80
CA GLY A 44 -9.39 -4.19 0.09
C GLY A 44 -9.79 -3.51 -1.21
N MET A 45 -10.67 -4.14 -1.99
CA MET A 45 -11.24 -3.53 -3.20
C MET A 45 -12.08 -2.30 -2.86
N ALA A 46 -12.95 -2.38 -1.85
CA ALA A 46 -13.79 -1.26 -1.43
C ALA A 46 -12.97 -0.06 -0.94
N ILE A 47 -11.93 -0.30 -0.11
CA ILE A 47 -11.00 0.74 0.35
C ILE A 47 -10.33 1.41 -0.85
N GLY A 48 -9.81 0.63 -1.81
CA GLY A 48 -9.15 1.18 -2.99
C GLY A 48 -10.09 2.04 -3.84
N ILE A 49 -11.30 1.55 -4.13
CA ILE A 49 -12.31 2.27 -4.91
C ILE A 49 -12.70 3.57 -4.19
N VAL A 50 -13.06 3.49 -2.92
CA VAL A 50 -13.50 4.67 -2.15
C VAL A 50 -12.38 5.70 -2.04
N SER A 51 -11.14 5.27 -1.71
CA SER A 51 -9.99 6.16 -1.63
C SER A 51 -9.69 6.84 -2.97
N GLY A 52 -9.74 6.08 -4.07
CA GLY A 52 -9.53 6.63 -5.41
C GLY A 52 -10.63 7.62 -5.81
N MET A 53 -11.90 7.31 -5.54
CA MET A 53 -13.03 8.22 -5.81
C MET A 53 -12.94 9.53 -5.02
N ILE A 54 -12.51 9.48 -3.76
CA ILE A 54 -12.34 10.68 -2.94
C ILE A 54 -11.19 11.53 -3.50
N ILE A 55 -10.05 10.91 -3.82
CA ILE A 55 -8.88 11.61 -4.38
C ILE A 55 -9.22 12.27 -5.73
N GLU A 56 -9.99 11.59 -6.58
CA GLU A 56 -10.46 12.13 -7.86
C GLU A 56 -11.33 13.38 -7.66
N LYS A 57 -12.29 13.31 -6.73
CA LYS A 57 -13.17 14.46 -6.43
C LYS A 57 -12.46 15.68 -5.85
N LEU A 58 -11.29 15.48 -5.25
CA LEU A 58 -10.49 16.56 -4.68
C LEU A 58 -9.67 17.34 -5.72
N HIS A 59 -9.64 16.91 -6.99
CA HIS A 59 -8.91 17.54 -8.10
C HIS A 59 -7.47 17.91 -7.74
N LEU A 60 -6.71 16.91 -7.28
CA LEU A 60 -5.36 17.08 -6.73
C LEU A 60 -4.25 16.87 -7.77
N GLU A 61 -4.53 16.91 -9.06
CA GLU A 61 -3.60 16.70 -10.17
C GLU A 61 -2.41 17.66 -10.11
N HIS A 62 -2.60 18.88 -9.59
CA HIS A 62 -1.55 19.87 -9.38
C HIS A 62 -0.50 19.48 -8.33
N LEU A 63 -0.76 18.42 -7.56
CA LEU A 63 0.16 17.83 -6.59
C LEU A 63 0.98 16.67 -7.17
N VAL A 64 0.77 16.30 -8.43
CA VAL A 64 1.63 15.39 -9.18
C VAL A 64 2.83 16.17 -9.73
N MET A 65 4.01 15.53 -9.81
CA MET A 65 5.20 16.17 -10.32
C MET A 65 5.09 16.40 -11.84
N GLU A 66 5.46 17.58 -12.32
CA GLU A 66 5.29 18.00 -13.73
C GLU A 66 5.96 17.05 -14.73
N TYR A 67 7.12 16.51 -14.39
CA TYR A 67 7.85 15.62 -15.29
C TYR A 67 7.06 14.32 -15.62
N VAL A 68 6.11 13.90 -14.77
CA VAL A 68 5.25 12.73 -15.01
C VAL A 68 4.37 12.96 -16.25
N TYR A 69 3.95 14.21 -16.50
CA TYR A 69 3.13 14.59 -17.64
C TYR A 69 3.97 14.82 -18.90
N GLN A 70 5.27 15.15 -18.78
CA GLN A 70 6.15 15.46 -19.92
C GLN A 70 6.58 14.21 -20.71
N ILE A 71 6.38 13.01 -20.20
CA ILE A 71 6.74 11.75 -20.86
C ILE A 71 5.86 11.51 -22.11
N HIS A 72 4.67 12.11 -22.18
CA HIS A 72 3.75 12.01 -23.33
C HIS A 72 4.33 12.55 -24.64
N SER A 73 5.11 13.62 -24.60
CA SER A 73 5.69 14.23 -25.82
C SER A 73 6.71 13.34 -26.52
N LYS A 74 7.28 12.36 -25.83
CA LYS A 74 8.23 11.40 -26.41
C LYS A 74 7.55 10.23 -27.14
N LYS A 75 6.27 9.94 -26.89
CA LYS A 75 5.54 8.80 -27.51
C LYS A 75 5.32 8.97 -29.02
N ALA A 76 5.14 10.20 -29.51
CA ALA A 76 4.97 10.47 -30.93
C ALA A 76 6.22 10.11 -31.76
N ALA A 77 7.41 10.29 -31.17
CA ALA A 77 8.68 9.95 -31.82
C ALA A 77 8.96 8.44 -31.86
N ILE A 78 8.32 7.63 -31.00
CA ILE A 78 8.54 6.18 -30.93
C ILE A 78 7.90 5.44 -32.11
N ALA A 79 6.86 6.00 -32.74
CA ALA A 79 6.13 5.36 -33.83
C ALA A 79 7.00 5.13 -35.08
N GLU A 80 8.03 5.96 -35.30
CA GLU A 80 8.95 5.91 -36.45
C GLU A 80 10.26 5.16 -36.19
N MET A 81 10.46 4.64 -34.96
CA MET A 81 11.69 3.95 -34.56
C MET A 81 11.77 2.50 -35.06
N THR A 82 12.97 2.08 -35.46
CA THR A 82 13.24 0.66 -35.75
C THR A 82 13.16 -0.18 -34.46
N LEU A 83 12.98 -1.50 -34.58
CA LEU A 83 12.98 -2.40 -33.40
C LEU A 83 14.24 -2.24 -32.55
N LYS A 84 15.39 -2.06 -33.17
CA LYS A 84 16.67 -1.85 -32.48
C LYS A 84 16.66 -0.57 -31.65
N ASP A 85 16.18 0.52 -32.24
CA ASP A 85 16.08 1.82 -31.56
C ASP A 85 15.08 1.79 -30.41
N ARG A 86 13.97 1.06 -30.56
CA ARG A 86 12.99 0.85 -29.48
C ARG A 86 13.59 0.11 -28.29
N VAL A 87 14.43 -0.91 -28.53
CA VAL A 87 15.12 -1.66 -27.47
C VAL A 87 16.10 -0.74 -26.74
N TYR A 88 16.94 0.01 -27.46
CA TYR A 88 17.89 0.96 -26.84
C TYR A 88 17.16 2.04 -26.04
N PHE A 89 16.11 2.63 -26.61
CA PHE A 89 15.29 3.63 -25.93
C PHE A 89 14.66 3.06 -24.63
N SER A 90 14.14 1.83 -24.69
CA SER A 90 13.58 1.16 -23.50
C SER A 90 14.64 0.89 -22.45
N PHE A 91 15.84 0.49 -22.86
CA PHE A 91 16.96 0.24 -21.96
C PHE A 91 17.43 1.52 -21.26
N ASP A 92 17.53 2.62 -22.01
CA ASP A 92 17.89 3.93 -21.44
C ASP A 92 16.80 4.43 -20.49
N ALA A 93 15.54 4.27 -20.84
CA ALA A 93 14.43 4.63 -19.96
C ALA A 93 14.45 3.84 -18.64
N VAL A 94 14.68 2.52 -18.72
CA VAL A 94 14.84 1.66 -17.52
C VAL A 94 16.03 2.11 -16.68
N LYS A 95 17.18 2.36 -17.31
CA LYS A 95 18.39 2.83 -16.63
C LYS A 95 18.19 4.16 -15.91
N ASP A 96 17.48 5.09 -16.55
CA ASP A 96 17.16 6.39 -15.96
C ASP A 96 16.21 6.26 -14.77
N ILE A 97 15.20 5.39 -14.86
CA ILE A 97 14.30 5.11 -13.76
C ILE A 97 15.08 4.46 -12.61
N VAL A 98 15.84 3.39 -12.90
CA VAL A 98 16.63 2.70 -11.88
C VAL A 98 17.58 3.66 -11.16
N LYS A 99 18.32 4.50 -11.91
CA LYS A 99 19.22 5.52 -11.32
C LYS A 99 18.50 6.50 -10.40
N LYS A 100 17.24 6.83 -10.67
CA LYS A 100 16.46 7.77 -9.85
C LYS A 100 15.91 7.11 -8.58
N VAL A 101 15.56 5.83 -8.63
CA VAL A 101 14.80 5.19 -7.54
C VAL A 101 15.62 4.23 -6.67
N TRP A 102 16.75 3.67 -7.15
CA TRP A 102 17.48 2.60 -6.46
C TRP A 102 17.91 2.98 -5.03
N ILE A 103 18.38 4.21 -4.83
CA ILE A 103 18.81 4.68 -3.50
C ILE A 103 17.64 4.76 -2.52
N TYR A 104 16.48 5.18 -3.01
CA TYR A 104 15.25 5.27 -2.20
C TYR A 104 14.71 3.88 -1.87
N ILE A 105 14.84 2.92 -2.80
CA ILE A 105 14.51 1.52 -2.57
C ILE A 105 15.42 0.95 -1.47
N LEU A 106 16.74 1.16 -1.57
CA LEU A 106 17.67 0.67 -0.55
C LEU A 106 17.41 1.30 0.83
N ILE A 107 17.19 2.62 0.89
CA ILE A 107 16.87 3.30 2.15
C ILE A 107 15.52 2.79 2.69
N GLY A 108 14.49 2.70 1.86
CA GLY A 108 13.16 2.25 2.25
C GLY A 108 13.17 0.81 2.78
N ILE A 109 13.76 -0.12 2.03
CA ILE A 109 13.88 -1.52 2.45
C ILE A 109 14.77 -1.65 3.69
N GLY A 110 15.89 -0.92 3.73
CA GLY A 110 16.80 -0.93 4.88
C GLY A 110 16.14 -0.46 6.17
N LEU A 111 15.41 0.66 6.13
CA LEU A 111 14.64 1.15 7.27
C LEU A 111 13.53 0.17 7.65
N GLY A 112 12.78 -0.34 6.66
CA GLY A 112 11.73 -1.32 6.89
C GLY A 112 12.27 -2.60 7.55
N ALA A 113 13.38 -3.14 7.07
CA ALA A 113 14.02 -4.33 7.64
C ALA A 113 14.52 -4.09 9.07
N MET A 114 15.11 -2.92 9.36
CA MET A 114 15.52 -2.56 10.71
C MET A 114 14.31 -2.53 11.66
N ILE A 115 13.25 -1.86 11.28
CA ILE A 115 12.03 -1.74 12.11
C ILE A 115 11.37 -3.11 12.29
N HIS A 116 11.27 -3.90 11.23
CA HIS A 116 10.65 -5.23 11.25
C HIS A 116 11.43 -6.20 12.18
N GLY A 117 12.76 -6.14 12.18
CA GLY A 117 13.60 -6.94 13.08
C GLY A 117 13.52 -6.54 14.55
N TYR A 118 13.11 -5.29 14.84
CA TYR A 118 13.06 -4.73 16.19
C TYR A 118 11.67 -4.56 16.79
N ALA A 119 10.57 -4.76 16.02
CA ALA A 119 9.21 -4.65 16.55
C ALA A 119 8.80 -5.95 17.29
N PRO A 120 8.96 -6.05 18.61
CA PRO A 120 8.57 -7.26 19.34
C PRO A 120 7.04 -7.46 19.23
N GLN A 121 6.61 -8.69 19.00
CA GLN A 121 5.17 -9.03 19.00
C GLN A 121 4.47 -8.55 20.28
N GLU A 122 5.17 -8.56 21.39
CA GLU A 122 4.67 -8.06 22.69
C GLU A 122 4.30 -6.58 22.67
N PHE A 123 5.08 -5.76 21.95
CA PHE A 123 4.78 -4.35 21.76
C PHE A 123 3.47 -4.16 20.98
N LEU A 124 3.28 -4.91 19.90
CA LEU A 124 2.06 -4.88 19.12
C LEU A 124 0.85 -5.31 19.94
N VAL A 125 0.97 -6.40 20.71
CA VAL A 125 -0.09 -6.87 21.62
C VAL A 125 -0.42 -5.86 22.71
N LYS A 126 0.56 -5.16 23.26
CA LYS A 126 0.34 -4.12 24.28
C LYS A 126 -0.52 -2.97 23.78
N TYR A 127 -0.31 -2.51 22.54
CA TYR A 127 -1.00 -1.35 21.97
C TYR A 127 -2.22 -1.72 21.11
N ALA A 128 -2.20 -2.87 20.45
CA ALA A 128 -3.29 -3.37 19.62
C ALA A 128 -4.12 -4.48 20.28
N GLY A 129 -3.90 -4.75 21.57
CA GLY A 129 -4.58 -5.81 22.32
C GLY A 129 -6.02 -5.46 22.69
N PRO A 130 -6.79 -6.47 23.17
CA PRO A 130 -8.24 -6.38 23.39
C PRO A 130 -8.64 -5.39 24.48
N SER A 131 -7.74 -5.01 25.37
CA SER A 131 -7.99 -4.04 26.44
C SER A 131 -7.95 -2.58 25.97
N ASN A 132 -7.47 -2.31 24.75
CA ASN A 132 -7.35 -0.97 24.22
C ASN A 132 -8.53 -0.63 23.29
N PRO A 133 -9.40 0.33 23.61
CA PRO A 133 -10.49 0.73 22.74
C PRO A 133 -10.02 1.32 21.40
N PHE A 134 -8.79 1.82 21.35
CA PHE A 134 -8.14 2.33 20.14
C PHE A 134 -7.27 1.29 19.44
N ALA A 135 -7.42 0.00 19.76
CA ALA A 135 -6.57 -1.08 19.23
C ALA A 135 -6.45 -1.06 17.71
N VAL A 136 -7.56 -0.90 16.98
CA VAL A 136 -7.57 -0.86 15.52
C VAL A 136 -6.79 0.35 15.00
N PHE A 137 -7.03 1.53 15.55
CA PHE A 137 -6.30 2.74 15.17
C PHE A 137 -4.79 2.60 15.43
N MET A 138 -4.44 2.10 16.62
CA MET A 138 -3.05 1.88 16.98
C MET A 138 -2.38 0.83 16.09
N SER A 139 -3.09 -0.23 15.72
CA SER A 139 -2.57 -1.26 14.82
C SER A 139 -2.26 -0.70 13.43
N VAL A 140 -3.12 0.17 12.90
CA VAL A 140 -2.88 0.86 11.62
C VAL A 140 -1.67 1.78 11.71
N VAL A 141 -1.57 2.61 12.75
CA VAL A 141 -0.43 3.51 12.96
C VAL A 141 0.88 2.74 13.12
N LEU A 142 0.86 1.63 13.86
CA LEU A 142 2.04 0.78 14.06
C LEU A 142 2.43 0.00 12.78
N GLY A 143 1.48 -0.25 11.88
CA GLY A 143 1.74 -0.88 10.59
C GLY A 143 2.45 0.03 9.59
N ILE A 144 2.18 1.35 9.61
CA ILE A 144 2.73 2.31 8.64
C ILE A 144 4.27 2.31 8.56
N PRO A 145 5.03 2.33 9.67
CA PRO A 145 6.48 2.30 9.58
C PRO A 145 7.05 0.95 9.13
N LEU A 146 6.26 -0.13 9.20
CA LEU A 146 6.70 -1.47 8.81
C LEU A 146 6.64 -1.65 7.30
N TYR A 147 7.48 -2.56 6.80
CA TYR A 147 7.45 -2.97 5.41
C TYR A 147 7.44 -4.49 5.32
N SER A 148 6.37 -5.02 4.78
CA SER A 148 6.27 -6.43 4.42
C SER A 148 5.26 -6.60 3.29
N ASN A 149 5.35 -7.70 2.57
CA ASN A 149 4.27 -8.10 1.68
C ASN A 149 3.16 -8.78 2.49
N ALA A 150 2.01 -8.97 1.87
CA ALA A 150 0.86 -9.59 2.52
C ALA A 150 1.18 -10.99 3.06
N VAL A 151 1.93 -11.79 2.32
CA VAL A 151 2.32 -13.17 2.72
C VAL A 151 3.24 -13.16 3.93
N GLY A 152 4.25 -12.27 3.95
CA GLY A 152 5.17 -12.13 5.08
C GLY A 152 4.51 -11.61 6.35
N THR A 153 3.35 -10.94 6.24
CA THR A 153 2.61 -10.41 7.38
C THR A 153 1.69 -11.46 8.03
N ILE A 154 1.28 -12.50 7.30
CA ILE A 154 0.34 -13.52 7.80
C ILE A 154 0.81 -14.19 9.10
N PRO A 155 2.06 -14.65 9.26
CA PRO A 155 2.52 -15.23 10.52
C PRO A 155 2.42 -14.27 11.71
N ILE A 156 2.59 -12.97 11.47
CA ILE A 156 2.44 -11.94 12.51
C ILE A 156 0.95 -11.81 12.89
N VAL A 157 0.07 -11.78 11.89
CA VAL A 157 -1.39 -11.73 12.07
C VAL A 157 -1.87 -12.95 12.88
N GLU A 158 -1.41 -14.15 12.52
CA GLU A 158 -1.71 -15.38 13.28
C GLU A 158 -1.24 -15.29 14.74
N ALA A 159 -0.01 -14.83 14.95
CA ALA A 159 0.53 -14.67 16.29
C ALA A 159 -0.23 -13.62 17.13
N LEU A 160 -0.69 -12.52 16.52
CA LEU A 160 -1.51 -11.50 17.17
C LEU A 160 -2.88 -12.06 17.58
N ILE A 161 -3.55 -12.77 16.67
CA ILE A 161 -4.85 -13.40 16.96
C ILE A 161 -4.72 -14.45 18.04
N ASN A 162 -3.68 -15.29 18.01
CA ASN A 162 -3.40 -16.30 19.04
C ASN A 162 -3.12 -15.68 20.42
N LYS A 163 -2.67 -14.43 20.47
CA LYS A 163 -2.47 -13.65 21.71
C LYS A 163 -3.72 -12.85 22.13
N GLY A 164 -4.86 -13.07 21.47
CA GLY A 164 -6.15 -12.45 21.82
C GLY A 164 -6.41 -11.09 21.18
N VAL A 165 -5.61 -10.65 20.22
CA VAL A 165 -5.92 -9.45 19.43
C VAL A 165 -7.12 -9.76 18.53
N GLY A 166 -8.08 -8.83 18.45
CA GLY A 166 -9.26 -9.00 17.60
C GLY A 166 -8.88 -9.21 16.13
N VAL A 167 -9.60 -10.09 15.45
CA VAL A 167 -9.33 -10.46 14.04
C VAL A 167 -9.32 -9.23 13.15
N GLY A 168 -10.30 -8.33 13.31
CA GLY A 168 -10.36 -7.09 12.52
C GLY A 168 -9.17 -6.16 12.79
N THR A 169 -8.68 -6.11 14.03
CA THR A 169 -7.49 -5.34 14.41
C THR A 169 -6.23 -5.89 13.71
N ALA A 170 -6.07 -7.22 13.72
CA ALA A 170 -4.94 -7.87 13.07
C ALA A 170 -4.98 -7.77 11.56
N LEU A 171 -6.17 -7.87 10.94
CA LEU A 171 -6.34 -7.65 9.50
C LEU A 171 -6.12 -6.17 9.10
N ALA A 172 -6.55 -5.21 9.91
CA ALA A 172 -6.28 -3.79 9.69
C ALA A 172 -4.77 -3.49 9.77
N PHE A 173 -4.05 -4.10 10.72
CA PHE A 173 -2.59 -4.07 10.76
C PHE A 173 -1.98 -4.57 9.45
N MET A 174 -2.40 -5.75 8.97
CA MET A 174 -1.93 -6.32 7.71
C MET A 174 -2.16 -5.38 6.52
N MET A 175 -3.38 -4.82 6.39
CA MET A 175 -3.71 -3.87 5.33
C MET A 175 -2.82 -2.62 5.39
N SER A 176 -2.55 -2.11 6.60
CA SER A 176 -1.71 -0.92 6.80
C SER A 176 -0.26 -1.17 6.41
N VAL A 177 0.33 -2.29 6.84
CA VAL A 177 1.71 -2.69 6.48
C VAL A 177 1.88 -2.81 4.97
N VAL A 178 0.85 -3.30 4.28
CA VAL A 178 0.92 -3.61 2.85
C VAL A 178 0.62 -2.38 1.98
N ALA A 179 -0.36 -1.54 2.38
CA ALA A 179 -0.84 -0.42 1.55
C ALA A 179 -0.31 0.96 1.96
N LEU A 180 0.24 1.09 3.18
CA LEU A 180 0.66 2.39 3.73
C LEU A 180 2.10 2.36 4.24
N SER A 181 2.93 1.46 3.74
CA SER A 181 4.29 1.31 4.24
C SER A 181 5.15 2.55 3.99
N LEU A 182 6.03 2.86 4.95
CA LEU A 182 6.95 4.00 4.85
C LEU A 182 7.86 3.92 3.61
N PRO A 183 8.40 2.77 3.20
CA PRO A 183 9.16 2.64 1.96
C PRO A 183 8.35 2.98 0.72
N GLU A 184 7.09 2.60 0.65
CA GLU A 184 6.19 2.95 -0.45
C GLU A 184 6.00 4.47 -0.54
N MET A 185 5.80 5.15 0.59
CA MET A 185 5.69 6.61 0.61
C MET A 185 6.97 7.31 0.17
N ILE A 186 8.14 6.76 0.50
CA ILE A 186 9.44 7.27 0.04
C ILE A 186 9.54 7.18 -1.49
N LEU A 187 9.07 6.07 -2.09
CA LEU A 187 9.02 5.91 -3.54
C LEU A 187 8.00 6.87 -4.17
N LEU A 188 6.80 6.99 -3.59
CA LEU A 188 5.76 7.89 -4.07
C LEU A 188 6.21 9.36 -4.08
N LYS A 189 7.03 9.78 -3.12
CA LYS A 189 7.61 11.13 -3.07
C LYS A 189 8.39 11.52 -4.33
N GLN A 190 8.83 10.55 -5.14
CA GLN A 190 9.47 10.82 -6.42
C GLN A 190 8.48 11.27 -7.49
N VAL A 191 7.20 10.92 -7.35
CA VAL A 191 6.17 11.09 -8.40
C VAL A 191 5.12 12.11 -7.97
N ILE A 192 4.87 12.22 -6.67
CA ILE A 192 3.84 13.09 -6.09
C ILE A 192 4.39 13.91 -4.92
N LYS A 193 3.80 15.08 -4.71
CA LYS A 193 4.18 16.00 -3.63
C LYS A 193 3.79 15.43 -2.26
N PRO A 194 4.55 15.72 -1.19
CA PRO A 194 4.27 15.21 0.17
C PRO A 194 2.85 15.49 0.67
N LYS A 195 2.24 16.59 0.25
CA LYS A 195 0.86 16.94 0.59
C LYS A 195 -0.14 15.90 0.07
N LEU A 196 0.06 15.39 -1.16
CA LEU A 196 -0.79 14.35 -1.73
C LEU A 196 -0.58 13.01 -1.02
N ILE A 197 0.66 12.70 -0.61
CA ILE A 197 0.96 11.51 0.19
C ILE A 197 0.22 11.57 1.53
N ALA A 198 0.25 12.71 2.22
CA ALA A 198 -0.45 12.87 3.50
C ALA A 198 -1.98 12.69 3.36
N ILE A 199 -2.57 13.25 2.29
CA ILE A 199 -3.99 13.07 1.97
C ILE A 199 -4.31 11.59 1.69
N PHE A 200 -3.49 10.94 0.87
CA PHE A 200 -3.60 9.52 0.56
C PHE A 200 -3.57 8.65 1.83
N VAL A 201 -2.56 8.85 2.68
CA VAL A 201 -2.42 8.14 3.96
C VAL A 201 -3.62 8.39 4.87
N GLY A 202 -4.09 9.64 4.94
CA GLY A 202 -5.25 10.01 5.75
C GLY A 202 -6.53 9.30 5.30
N ILE A 203 -6.83 9.33 3.99
CA ILE A 203 -8.02 8.70 3.43
C ILE A 203 -7.95 7.17 3.56
N THR A 204 -6.87 6.57 3.09
CA THR A 204 -6.72 5.11 3.09
C THR A 204 -6.60 4.58 4.51
N GLY A 205 -5.83 5.25 5.39
CA GLY A 205 -5.70 4.86 6.79
C GLY A 205 -7.03 4.91 7.55
N THR A 206 -7.82 5.98 7.35
CA THR A 206 -9.16 6.08 7.94
C THR A 206 -10.07 4.97 7.43
N SER A 207 -10.04 4.67 6.13
CA SER A 207 -10.83 3.58 5.55
C SER A 207 -10.44 2.22 6.13
N ILE A 208 -9.13 1.95 6.32
CA ILE A 208 -8.65 0.72 6.96
C ILE A 208 -9.11 0.64 8.42
N VAL A 209 -9.06 1.74 9.18
CA VAL A 209 -9.53 1.80 10.57
C VAL A 209 -11.02 1.46 10.66
N LEU A 210 -11.85 2.06 9.79
CA LEU A 210 -13.29 1.78 9.74
C LEU A 210 -13.57 0.31 9.42
N VAL A 211 -12.88 -0.25 8.44
CA VAL A 211 -13.00 -1.67 8.08
C VAL A 211 -12.51 -2.58 9.22
N GLY A 212 -11.45 -2.23 9.91
CA GLY A 212 -10.95 -2.98 11.05
C GLY A 212 -11.97 -3.07 12.19
N TYR A 213 -12.64 -1.96 12.54
CA TYR A 213 -13.74 -1.99 13.52
C TYR A 213 -14.94 -2.78 13.02
N LEU A 214 -15.29 -2.63 11.74
CA LEU A 214 -16.37 -3.42 11.12
C LEU A 214 -16.08 -4.92 11.21
N PHE A 215 -14.83 -5.33 10.93
CA PHE A 215 -14.43 -6.73 11.03
C PHE A 215 -14.47 -7.25 12.47
N ASN A 216 -14.04 -6.47 13.45
CA ASN A 216 -14.18 -6.86 14.85
C ASN A 216 -15.64 -7.00 15.30
N TRP A 217 -16.58 -6.37 14.59
CA TRP A 217 -18.01 -6.49 14.87
C TRP A 217 -18.64 -7.71 14.18
N ILE A 218 -18.15 -8.11 13.00
CA ILE A 218 -18.72 -9.20 12.17
C ILE A 218 -18.08 -10.57 12.46
N LEU A 219 -16.79 -10.56 12.86
CA LEU A 219 -15.99 -11.75 13.08
C LEU A 219 -15.83 -12.08 14.55
#